data_e955c09117abb79d301d4c1aa80a8b59
#
_entry.id   e955c09117abb79d301d4c1aa80a8b59
#
_cell.length_a   1.000
_cell.length_b   1.000
_cell.length_c   1.000
_cell.angle_alpha   90.00
_cell.angle_beta   90.00
_cell.angle_gamma   90.00
#
_symmetry.space_group_name_H-M   'P 1'
#
loop_
_entity.id
_entity.type
_entity.pdbx_description
1 polymer ?
#
loop_
_entity_poly.entity_id
_entity_poly.type
_entity_poly.pdbx_seq_one_letter_code
_entity_poly.pdbx_strand_id
1 'polypeptide(L)'
;MRSQHIWTEKDSEGRKREVRATKFGGVWRLQAKLGDDSWIYYDVPLLEDLLILKRIIDRKYRRRRASAEDVASIEKLINEQNGDD
;
A
#
# COMPACT_ATOMS: atom_id res chain seq x y z
N MET A 1 0.07 -6.83 -16.07
CA MET A 1 0.50 -5.42 -15.95
C MET A 1 0.81 -5.10 -14.48
N ARG A 2 1.85 -4.31 -14.24
CA ARG A 2 2.29 -4.00 -12.88
C ARG A 2 1.84 -2.60 -12.48
N SER A 3 1.24 -2.48 -11.30
CA SER A 3 0.88 -1.18 -10.73
C SER A 3 1.79 -0.90 -9.55
N GLN A 4 2.26 0.33 -9.44
CA GLN A 4 3.14 0.71 -8.34
C GLN A 4 2.72 2.06 -7.79
N HIS A 5 2.70 2.15 -6.47
CA HIS A 5 2.35 3.38 -5.75
C HIS A 5 3.38 3.60 -4.66
N ILE A 6 3.90 4.81 -4.61
CA ILE A 6 4.96 5.17 -3.66
C ILE A 6 4.50 6.40 -2.89
N TRP A 7 4.70 6.38 -1.57
CA TRP A 7 4.44 7.55 -0.75
C TRP A 7 5.44 7.64 0.37
N THR A 8 5.53 8.82 0.97
CA THR A 8 6.41 9.05 2.10
C THR A 8 5.61 9.64 3.25
N GLU A 9 6.06 9.34 4.46
CA GLU A 9 5.48 9.88 5.68
C GLU A 9 6.58 10.01 6.71
N LYS A 10 6.30 10.70 7.82
CA LYS A 10 7.24 10.81 8.91
C LYS A 10 6.76 9.94 10.06
N ASP A 11 7.71 9.24 10.70
CA ASP A 11 7.37 8.46 11.88
C ASP A 11 7.29 9.39 13.11
N SER A 12 7.06 8.79 14.27
CA SER A 12 6.90 9.56 15.51
C SER A 12 8.15 10.34 15.90
N GLU A 13 9.31 9.94 15.39
CA GLU A 13 10.57 10.61 15.66
C GLU A 13 10.97 11.58 14.56
N GLY A 14 10.09 11.80 13.59
CA GLY A 14 10.35 12.72 12.50
C GLY A 14 11.20 12.14 11.38
N ARG A 15 11.50 10.85 11.41
CA ARG A 15 12.27 10.22 10.34
C ARG A 15 11.38 9.93 9.15
N LYS A 16 11.94 10.10 7.97
CA LYS A 16 11.22 9.84 6.72
C LYS A 16 11.02 8.34 6.54
N ARG A 17 9.79 7.94 6.32
CA ARG A 17 9.45 6.56 5.99
C ARG A 17 8.89 6.52 4.58
N GLU A 18 9.53 5.77 3.71
CA GLU A 18 9.10 5.63 2.33
C GLU A 18 8.45 4.27 2.16
N VAL A 19 7.26 4.24 1.57
CA VAL A 19 6.51 3.01 1.37
C VAL A 19 6.25 2.80 -0.11
N ARG A 20 6.45 1.58 -0.55
CA ARG A 20 6.21 1.19 -1.94
C ARG A 20 5.25 0.01 -1.97
N ALA A 21 4.14 0.17 -2.69
CA ALA A 21 3.18 -0.89 -2.90
C ALA A 21 3.18 -1.27 -4.37
N THR A 22 3.37 -2.54 -4.66
CA THR A 22 3.43 -3.03 -6.04
C THR A 22 2.43 -4.16 -6.20
N LYS A 23 1.61 -4.09 -7.23
CA LYS A 23 0.69 -5.15 -7.60
C LYS A 23 1.19 -5.82 -8.87
N PHE A 24 1.41 -7.11 -8.81
CA PHE A 24 1.85 -7.89 -9.94
C PHE A 24 1.15 -9.25 -9.89
N GLY A 25 0.53 -9.64 -11.00
CA GLY A 25 -0.18 -10.90 -11.04
C GLY A 25 -1.33 -10.99 -10.05
N GLY A 26 -1.96 -9.86 -9.72
CA GLY A 26 -3.05 -9.82 -8.77
C GLY A 26 -2.63 -9.83 -7.31
N VAL A 27 -1.33 -9.79 -7.03
CA VAL A 27 -0.81 -9.85 -5.67
C VAL A 27 -0.16 -8.53 -5.30
N TRP A 28 -0.55 -7.97 -4.17
CA TRP A 28 0.06 -6.76 -3.62
C TRP A 28 1.25 -7.11 -2.75
N ARG A 29 2.35 -6.41 -2.96
CA ARG A 29 3.53 -6.54 -2.12
C ARG A 29 3.92 -5.15 -1.64
N LEU A 30 4.08 -5.03 -0.32
CA LEU A 30 4.46 -3.76 0.28
C LEU A 30 5.86 -3.86 0.86
N GLN A 31 6.61 -2.79 0.72
CA GLN A 31 7.94 -2.67 1.31
C GLN A 31 8.10 -1.25 1.80
N ALA A 32 8.94 -1.07 2.80
CA ALA A 32 9.18 0.24 3.38
C ALA A 32 10.64 0.41 3.72
N LYS A 33 11.06 1.67 3.75
CA LYS A 33 12.42 2.03 4.10
C LYS A 33 12.37 3.23 5.04
N LEU A 34 13.11 3.16 6.12
CA LEU A 34 13.18 4.22 7.10
C LEU A 34 14.51 4.95 6.94
N GLY A 35 14.45 6.24 6.60
CA GLY A 35 15.66 7.02 6.38
C GLY A 35 16.53 6.40 5.28
N ASP A 36 17.77 6.15 5.61
CA ASP A 36 18.72 5.54 4.68
C ASP A 36 18.87 4.04 4.86
N ASP A 37 18.00 3.44 5.68
CA ASP A 37 18.05 2.00 5.91
C ASP A 37 17.64 1.23 4.66
N SER A 38 17.90 -0.08 4.68
CA SER A 38 17.52 -0.95 3.60
C SER A 38 16.01 -1.14 3.53
N TRP A 39 15.53 -1.50 2.35
CA TRP A 39 14.11 -1.81 2.17
C TRP A 39 13.75 -3.07 2.94
N ILE A 40 12.61 -3.02 3.62
CA ILE A 40 12.06 -4.16 4.35
C ILE A 40 10.79 -4.60 3.65
N TYR A 41 10.70 -5.89 3.31
CA TYR A 41 9.51 -6.45 2.71
C TYR A 41 8.60 -6.98 3.80
N TYR A 42 7.31 -6.68 3.68
CA TYR A 42 6.33 -7.17 4.65
C TYR A 42 5.66 -8.42 4.10
N ASP A 43 5.77 -9.52 4.83
CA ASP A 43 5.02 -10.74 4.47
C ASP A 43 3.53 -10.48 4.62
N VAL A 44 3.17 -9.75 5.69
CA VAL A 44 1.79 -9.35 5.94
C VAL A 44 1.78 -7.82 6.01
N PRO A 45 1.12 -7.15 5.05
CA PRO A 45 1.10 -5.68 5.06
C PRO A 45 0.45 -5.13 6.33
N LEU A 46 0.94 -3.98 6.77
CA LEU A 46 0.35 -3.29 7.92
C LEU A 46 -1.00 -2.70 7.50
N LEU A 47 -1.97 -2.83 8.38
CA LEU A 47 -3.30 -2.28 8.09
C LEU A 47 -3.25 -0.78 7.81
N GLU A 48 -2.44 -0.06 8.58
CA GLU A 48 -2.30 1.38 8.38
C GLU A 48 -1.82 1.71 6.97
N ASP A 49 -0.86 0.93 6.46
CA ASP A 49 -0.35 1.14 5.11
C ASP A 49 -1.42 0.83 4.06
N LEU A 50 -2.21 -0.22 4.29
CA LEU A 50 -3.29 -0.57 3.37
C LEU A 50 -4.36 0.52 3.32
N LEU A 51 -4.66 1.15 4.44
CA LEU A 51 -5.64 2.23 4.48
C LEU A 51 -5.15 3.45 3.70
N ILE A 52 -3.87 3.76 3.82
CA ILE A 52 -3.28 4.85 3.05
C ILE A 52 -3.29 4.51 1.56
N LEU A 53 -2.90 3.29 1.23
CA LEU A 53 -2.90 2.82 -0.15
C LEU A 53 -4.30 2.90 -0.76
N LYS A 54 -5.32 2.49 -0.01
CA LYS A 54 -6.70 2.58 -0.50
C LYS A 54 -7.07 4.01 -0.83
N ARG A 55 -6.68 4.96 0.03
CA ARG A 55 -6.96 6.37 -0.22
C ARG A 55 -6.30 6.85 -1.50
N ILE A 56 -5.05 6.44 -1.72
CA ILE A 56 -4.32 6.81 -2.93
C ILE A 56 -4.99 6.21 -4.17
N ILE A 57 -5.35 4.93 -4.10
CA ILE A 57 -5.95 4.24 -5.23
C ILE A 57 -7.34 4.80 -5.54
N ASP A 58 -8.14 5.09 -4.51
CA ASP A 58 -9.45 5.70 -4.72
C ASP A 58 -9.32 7.04 -5.45
N ARG A 59 -8.33 7.84 -5.09
CA ARG A 59 -8.09 9.11 -5.74
C ARG A 59 -7.70 8.91 -7.20
N LYS A 60 -6.83 7.93 -7.47
CA LYS A 60 -6.39 7.63 -8.83
C LYS A 60 -7.55 7.04 -9.65
N TYR A 61 -8.40 6.27 -9.02
CA TYR A 61 -9.57 5.69 -9.69
C TYR A 61 -10.50 6.79 -10.17
N ARG A 62 -10.73 7.80 -9.35
CA ARG A 62 -11.58 8.94 -9.74
C ARG A 62 -11.00 9.68 -10.94
N ARG A 63 -9.68 9.63 -11.12
CA ARG A 63 -9.00 10.25 -12.26
C ARG A 63 -8.73 9.25 -13.37
N ARG A 64 -9.30 8.07 -13.27
CA ARG A 64 -9.15 6.99 -14.25
C ARG A 64 -7.69 6.53 -14.41
N ARG A 65 -6.91 6.62 -13.33
CA ARG A 65 -5.51 6.17 -13.31
C ARG A 65 -5.34 4.87 -12.53
N ALA A 66 -6.42 4.31 -12.03
CA ALA A 66 -6.43 3.01 -11.38
C ALA A 66 -7.71 2.31 -11.76
N SER A 67 -7.71 0.99 -11.72
CA SER A 67 -8.86 0.21 -12.13
C SER A 67 -9.76 -0.11 -10.94
N ALA A 68 -11.03 -0.45 -11.24
CA ALA A 68 -11.94 -0.91 -10.20
C ALA A 68 -11.43 -2.20 -9.57
N GLU A 69 -10.70 -3.02 -10.33
CA GLU A 69 -10.10 -4.24 -9.81
C GLU A 69 -9.05 -3.93 -8.74
N ASP A 70 -8.26 -2.87 -8.94
CA ASP A 70 -7.29 -2.45 -7.95
C ASP A 70 -7.99 -2.04 -6.65
N VAL A 71 -9.06 -1.26 -6.77
CA VAL A 71 -9.83 -0.84 -5.59
C VAL A 71 -10.38 -2.05 -4.84
N ALA A 72 -10.99 -2.98 -5.58
CA ALA A 72 -11.57 -4.17 -4.97
C ALA A 72 -10.53 -5.04 -4.29
N SER A 73 -9.35 -5.18 -4.90
CA SER A 73 -8.30 -6.02 -4.34
C SER A 73 -7.75 -5.46 -3.04
N ILE A 74 -7.65 -4.14 -2.93
CA ILE A 74 -7.19 -3.50 -1.69
C ILE A 74 -8.25 -3.62 -0.60
N GLU A 75 -9.51 -3.46 -0.96
CA GLU A 75 -10.60 -3.62 0.03
C GLU A 75 -10.62 -5.04 0.59
N LYS A 76 -10.36 -6.01 -0.26
CA LYS A 76 -10.29 -7.40 0.18
C LYS A 76 -9.16 -7.62 1.17
N LEU A 77 -7.98 -7.05 0.89
CA LEU A 77 -6.85 -7.16 1.81
C LEU A 77 -7.13 -6.50 3.14
N ILE A 78 -7.77 -5.34 3.13
CA ILE A 78 -8.13 -4.64 4.36
C ILE A 78 -9.08 -5.49 5.19
N ASN A 79 -10.09 -6.07 4.56
CA ASN A 79 -11.04 -6.92 5.26
C ASN A 79 -10.37 -8.14 5.87
N GLU A 80 -9.43 -8.74 5.15
CA GLU A 80 -8.69 -9.88 5.68
C GLU A 80 -7.83 -9.49 6.87
N GLN A 81 -7.21 -8.32 6.82
CA GLN A 81 -6.36 -7.84 7.91
C GLN A 81 -7.15 -7.46 9.15
N ASN A 82 -8.39 -7.04 8.98
CA ASN A 82 -9.24 -6.71 10.12
C ASN A 82 -9.65 -7.95 10.91
N GLY A 83 -9.32 -9.12 10.41
CA GLY A 83 -9.58 -10.36 11.11
C GLY A 83 -11.05 -10.65 11.29
N ASP A 84 -11.84 -10.24 10.36
CA ASP A 84 -13.26 -10.52 10.42
C ASP A 84 -13.53 -11.97 10.15
N ASP A 85 -14.11 -12.58 11.09
CA ASP A 85 -14.43 -13.98 11.00
C ASP A 85 -15.84 -14.20 10.49
#